data_ae57b1da7fe89a2452a4b5901fbfa059
#
_entry.id   ae57b1da7fe89a2452a4b5901fbfa059
#
_cell.length_a   1.000
_cell.length_b   1.000
_cell.length_c   1.000
_cell.angle_alpha   90.00
_cell.angle_beta   90.00
_cell.angle_gamma   90.00
#
_symmetry.space_group_name_H-M   'P 1'
#
loop_
_entity.id
_entity.type
_entity.pdbx_description
1 polymer ?
#
loop_
_entity_poly.entity_id
_entity_poly.type
_entity_poly.pdbx_seq_one_letter_code
_entity_poly.pdbx_strand_id
1 'polypeptide(L)'
;NTIPMLYRIKFISEEVDGFLREIKIDSEATFLDLNKAILDSCGYPDDQMTSFYVCNDEWERYQQITREDVAEPGHEDEDLYVMANTKLNEFIEDEEQKFQFVFDPFNDRVFYLDVKELIPGEHLDAPVVSRSRGEAPRQVDELDLNFAAATTGSIFSEEENGEIYGDNDFMS
;
A
#
# COMPACT_ATOMS: atom_id res chain seq x y z
N ASN A 1 -23.79 18.79 -7.43
CA ASN A 1 -23.99 18.26 -6.10
C ASN A 1 -23.74 16.76 -6.07
N THR A 2 -22.76 16.37 -5.28
CA THR A 2 -22.39 14.97 -5.14
C THR A 2 -23.14 14.37 -3.96
N ILE A 3 -23.78 13.22 -4.18
CA ILE A 3 -24.40 12.50 -3.08
C ILE A 3 -23.33 11.92 -2.21
N PRO A 4 -23.37 12.13 -0.88
CA PRO A 4 -22.38 11.51 0.01
C PRO A 4 -22.42 10.01 -0.15
N MET A 5 -21.24 9.41 -0.12
CA MET A 5 -21.12 7.96 -0.26
C MET A 5 -19.86 7.48 0.44
N LEU A 6 -19.99 6.35 1.12
CA LEU A 6 -18.83 5.67 1.70
C LEU A 6 -18.54 4.42 0.89
N TYR A 7 -17.30 4.05 0.85
CA TYR A 7 -16.86 2.76 0.35
C TYR A 7 -16.40 1.90 1.53
N ARG A 8 -16.79 0.64 1.52
CA ARG A 8 -16.25 -0.35 2.43
C ARG A 8 -15.29 -1.21 1.62
N ILE A 9 -14.01 -1.08 1.88
CA ILE A 9 -12.95 -1.72 1.11
C ILE A 9 -12.28 -2.76 2.00
N LYS A 10 -12.24 -4.01 1.51
CA LYS A 10 -11.58 -5.10 2.21
C LYS A 10 -10.26 -5.40 1.54
N PHE A 11 -9.22 -5.67 2.32
CA PHE A 11 -7.98 -6.14 1.72
C PHE A 11 -7.39 -7.30 2.49
N ILE A 12 -6.68 -8.15 1.76
CA ILE A 12 -6.07 -9.36 2.27
C ILE A 12 -4.64 -9.46 1.74
N SER A 13 -3.87 -10.38 2.31
CA SER A 13 -2.52 -10.69 1.88
C SER A 13 -2.45 -12.15 1.46
N GLU A 14 -1.70 -12.45 0.42
CA GLU A 14 -1.42 -13.84 0.06
C GLU A 14 -0.39 -14.47 0.98
N GLU A 15 0.33 -13.66 1.75
CA GLU A 15 1.45 -14.13 2.55
C GLU A 15 1.04 -14.60 3.93
N VAL A 16 -0.09 -14.12 4.44
CA VAL A 16 -0.53 -14.42 5.80
C VAL A 16 -1.98 -14.87 5.77
N ASP A 17 -2.20 -16.13 6.06
CA ASP A 17 -3.55 -16.67 6.15
C ASP A 17 -4.28 -16.01 7.32
N GLY A 18 -5.54 -15.67 7.08
CA GLY A 18 -6.37 -15.08 8.12
C GLY A 18 -6.16 -13.59 8.35
N PHE A 19 -5.24 -12.97 7.62
CA PHE A 19 -5.08 -11.52 7.69
C PHE A 19 -6.16 -10.84 6.87
N LEU A 20 -6.80 -9.86 7.47
CA LEU A 20 -7.86 -9.11 6.78
C LEU A 20 -8.03 -7.76 7.45
N ARG A 21 -8.28 -6.74 6.65
CA ARG A 21 -8.70 -5.42 7.13
C ARG A 21 -9.85 -4.94 6.28
N GLU A 22 -10.76 -4.20 6.91
CA GLU A 22 -11.77 -3.43 6.18
C GLU A 22 -11.67 -1.99 6.59
N ILE A 23 -11.76 -1.12 5.61
CA ILE A 23 -11.69 0.32 5.83
C ILE A 23 -12.94 0.93 5.22
N LYS A 24 -13.63 1.77 6.00
CA LYS A 24 -14.69 2.63 5.46
C LYS A 24 -14.09 3.99 5.21
N ILE A 25 -14.30 4.50 4.01
CA ILE A 25 -13.68 5.74 3.57
C ILE A 25 -14.62 6.47 2.63
N ASP A 26 -14.61 7.79 2.73
CA ASP A 26 -15.48 8.63 1.93
C ASP A 26 -15.10 8.58 0.45
N SER A 27 -16.09 8.64 -0.42
CA SER A 27 -15.86 8.57 -1.86
C SER A 27 -15.07 9.77 -2.39
N GLU A 28 -15.13 10.90 -1.69
CA GLU A 28 -14.39 12.10 -2.07
C GLU A 28 -12.97 12.10 -1.52
N ALA A 29 -12.60 11.11 -0.70
CA ALA A 29 -11.24 10.99 -0.20
C ALA A 29 -10.30 10.65 -1.35
N THR A 30 -9.02 10.92 -1.15
CA THR A 30 -8.01 10.64 -2.16
C THR A 30 -7.38 9.26 -1.94
N PHE A 31 -6.67 8.80 -2.97
CA PHE A 31 -5.88 7.57 -2.80
C PHE A 31 -4.78 7.76 -1.76
N LEU A 32 -4.32 8.99 -1.53
CA LEU A 32 -3.36 9.24 -0.45
C LEU A 32 -4.00 8.98 0.91
N ASP A 33 -5.26 9.38 1.08
CA ASP A 33 -5.99 9.10 2.32
C ASP A 33 -6.14 7.59 2.54
N LEU A 34 -6.44 6.85 1.47
CA LEU A 34 -6.55 5.40 1.57
C LEU A 34 -5.18 4.77 1.86
N ASN A 35 -4.13 5.25 1.20
CA ASN A 35 -2.77 4.80 1.46
C ASN A 35 -2.43 4.92 2.94
N LYS A 36 -2.69 6.11 3.51
CA LYS A 36 -2.39 6.33 4.92
C LYS A 36 -3.20 5.41 5.82
N ALA A 37 -4.47 5.22 5.49
CA ALA A 37 -5.34 4.34 6.30
C ALA A 37 -4.85 2.90 6.26
N ILE A 38 -4.40 2.43 5.09
CA ILE A 38 -3.87 1.07 4.97
C ILE A 38 -2.60 0.93 5.80
N LEU A 39 -1.67 1.88 5.65
CA LEU A 39 -0.41 1.83 6.39
C LEU A 39 -0.66 1.85 7.89
N ASP A 40 -1.53 2.76 8.35
CA ASP A 40 -1.83 2.87 9.77
C ASP A 40 -2.46 1.58 10.31
N SER A 41 -3.34 0.95 9.52
CA SER A 41 -4.02 -0.26 9.96
C SER A 41 -3.07 -1.44 10.09
N CYS A 42 -1.94 -1.39 9.41
CA CYS A 42 -0.93 -2.45 9.44
C CYS A 42 0.24 -2.12 10.37
N GLY A 43 0.27 -0.90 10.92
CA GLY A 43 1.40 -0.47 11.73
C GLY A 43 2.65 -0.21 10.93
N TYR A 44 2.50 0.08 9.64
CA TYR A 44 3.64 0.35 8.77
C TYR A 44 4.00 1.83 8.82
N PRO A 45 5.31 2.17 8.83
CA PRO A 45 5.70 3.56 8.66
C PRO A 45 5.46 3.99 7.21
N ASP A 46 5.34 5.29 7.01
CA ASP A 46 5.13 5.86 5.67
C ASP A 46 6.49 6.28 5.10
N ASP A 47 7.34 5.30 4.81
CA ASP A 47 8.68 5.56 4.32
C ASP A 47 9.01 4.78 3.05
N GLN A 48 8.00 4.17 2.41
CA GLN A 48 8.19 3.43 1.17
C GLN A 48 7.39 4.11 0.05
N MET A 49 7.86 3.93 -1.17
CA MET A 49 7.15 4.46 -2.34
C MET A 49 6.05 3.48 -2.74
N THR A 50 4.97 3.52 -1.97
CA THR A 50 3.81 2.67 -2.24
C THR A 50 3.09 3.13 -3.49
N SER A 51 2.23 2.27 -4.02
CA SER A 51 1.40 2.63 -5.17
C SER A 51 0.17 1.75 -5.21
N PHE A 52 -0.83 2.19 -5.97
CA PHE A 52 -2.01 1.39 -6.26
C PHE A 52 -2.00 1.03 -7.73
N TYR A 53 -2.55 -0.14 -8.05
CA TYR A 53 -2.90 -0.50 -9.41
C TYR A 53 -4.39 -0.76 -9.47
N VAL A 54 -5.06 -0.13 -10.44
CA VAL A 54 -6.45 -0.45 -10.73
C VAL A 54 -6.44 -1.75 -11.52
N CYS A 55 -7.26 -2.72 -11.11
CA CYS A 55 -7.24 -4.05 -11.71
C CYS A 55 -8.62 -4.42 -12.24
N ASN A 56 -8.63 -5.34 -13.22
CA ASN A 56 -9.87 -5.95 -13.69
C ASN A 56 -10.24 -7.11 -12.76
N ASP A 57 -11.29 -7.87 -13.14
CA ASP A 57 -11.79 -8.97 -12.30
C ASP A 57 -10.80 -10.11 -12.17
N GLU A 58 -9.85 -10.21 -13.08
CA GLU A 58 -8.80 -11.23 -13.05
C GLU A 58 -7.53 -10.73 -12.39
N TRP A 59 -7.58 -9.59 -11.73
CA TRP A 59 -6.43 -8.95 -11.06
C TRP A 59 -5.35 -8.47 -12.01
N GLU A 60 -5.68 -8.29 -13.28
CA GLU A 60 -4.74 -7.73 -14.23
C GLU A 60 -4.68 -6.22 -14.04
N ARG A 61 -3.48 -5.68 -13.98
CA ARG A 61 -3.24 -4.25 -13.73
C ARG A 61 -3.41 -3.48 -15.03
N TYR A 62 -4.12 -2.35 -14.97
CA TYR A 62 -4.25 -1.54 -16.17
C TYR A 62 -3.99 -0.05 -15.93
N GLN A 63 -3.90 0.40 -14.69
CA GLN A 63 -3.61 1.80 -14.40
C GLN A 63 -2.92 1.89 -13.05
N GLN A 64 -1.80 2.62 -13.01
CA GLN A 64 -1.07 2.83 -11.77
C GLN A 64 -1.40 4.20 -11.20
N ILE A 65 -1.49 4.27 -9.87
CA ILE A 65 -1.63 5.53 -9.13
C ILE A 65 -0.45 5.58 -8.19
N THR A 66 0.45 6.54 -8.43
CA THR A 66 1.73 6.58 -7.73
C THR A 66 1.67 7.45 -6.48
N ARG A 67 2.58 7.16 -5.56
CA ARG A 67 2.69 7.93 -4.32
C ARG A 67 3.04 9.38 -4.61
N GLU A 68 3.95 9.60 -5.54
CA GLU A 68 4.41 10.93 -5.93
C GLU A 68 4.55 10.98 -7.45
N ASP A 69 4.63 12.20 -7.96
CA ASP A 69 4.81 12.41 -9.39
C ASP A 69 6.19 11.88 -9.80
N VAL A 70 6.18 10.85 -10.65
CA VAL A 70 7.42 10.23 -11.11
C VAL A 70 7.65 10.49 -12.60
N ALA A 71 6.94 11.46 -13.19
CA ALA A 71 7.10 11.77 -14.58
C ALA A 71 8.51 12.27 -14.87
N GLU A 72 9.08 11.81 -15.98
CA GLU A 72 10.39 12.23 -16.40
C GLU A 72 10.26 13.39 -17.40
N PRO A 73 11.29 14.24 -17.51
CA PRO A 73 11.25 15.29 -18.52
C PRO A 73 11.01 14.69 -19.89
N GLY A 74 10.10 15.29 -20.65
CA GLY A 74 9.73 14.79 -21.97
C GLY A 74 8.55 13.83 -21.94
N HIS A 75 8.09 13.46 -20.79
CA HIS A 75 6.95 12.53 -20.63
C HIS A 75 5.78 13.18 -19.92
N GLU A 76 5.72 14.50 -19.93
CA GLU A 76 4.69 15.23 -19.20
C GLU A 76 3.30 15.02 -19.80
N ASP A 77 3.23 14.55 -21.04
CA ASP A 77 1.95 14.31 -21.70
C ASP A 77 1.32 12.97 -21.31
N GLU A 78 2.06 12.11 -20.62
CA GLU A 78 1.52 10.82 -20.25
C GLU A 78 0.50 10.98 -19.14
N ASP A 79 -0.52 10.10 -19.17
CA ASP A 79 -1.54 10.08 -18.13
C ASP A 79 -0.92 9.59 -16.85
N LEU A 80 -0.77 10.48 -15.90
CA LEU A 80 -0.23 10.14 -14.60
C LEU A 80 -1.27 10.44 -13.53
N TYR A 81 -1.40 9.50 -12.61
CA TYR A 81 -2.30 9.65 -11.47
C TYR A 81 -1.45 9.62 -10.21
N VAL A 82 -1.56 10.66 -9.40
CA VAL A 82 -0.81 10.80 -8.17
C VAL A 82 -1.81 10.73 -7.02
N MET A 83 -1.45 9.99 -5.98
CA MET A 83 -2.37 9.71 -4.87
C MET A 83 -3.01 10.95 -4.28
N ALA A 84 -2.23 12.01 -4.08
CA ALA A 84 -2.75 13.23 -3.42
C ALA A 84 -3.78 13.96 -4.26
N ASN A 85 -3.78 13.75 -5.57
CA ASN A 85 -4.63 14.50 -6.49
C ASN A 85 -5.72 13.66 -7.14
N THR A 86 -5.84 12.41 -6.74
CA THR A 86 -6.80 11.49 -7.37
C THR A 86 -7.79 11.02 -6.33
N LYS A 87 -9.05 11.34 -6.53
CA LYS A 87 -10.11 10.91 -5.63
C LYS A 87 -10.49 9.47 -5.92
N LEU A 88 -10.95 8.80 -4.88
CA LEU A 88 -11.35 7.40 -5.01
C LEU A 88 -12.45 7.23 -6.03
N ASN A 89 -13.41 8.17 -6.08
CA ASN A 89 -14.56 8.04 -6.98
C ASN A 89 -14.17 8.22 -8.45
N GLU A 90 -12.93 8.59 -8.75
CA GLU A 90 -12.49 8.63 -10.15
C GLU A 90 -12.32 7.23 -10.71
N PHE A 91 -12.11 6.24 -9.85
CA PHE A 91 -11.86 4.86 -10.29
C PHE A 91 -12.83 3.84 -9.72
N ILE A 92 -13.62 4.22 -8.71
CA ILE A 92 -14.58 3.29 -8.11
C ILE A 92 -15.97 3.69 -8.55
N GLU A 93 -16.59 2.85 -9.40
CA GLU A 93 -17.94 3.09 -9.90
C GLU A 93 -18.91 2.03 -9.40
N ASP A 94 -18.42 0.82 -9.17
CA ASP A 94 -19.25 -0.32 -8.80
C ASP A 94 -18.63 -1.10 -7.67
N GLU A 95 -19.46 -1.91 -7.01
CA GLU A 95 -18.97 -2.90 -6.07
C GLU A 95 -18.09 -3.90 -6.82
N GLU A 96 -17.19 -4.53 -6.09
CA GLU A 96 -16.25 -5.53 -6.61
C GLU A 96 -15.14 -4.91 -7.45
N GLN A 97 -15.02 -3.60 -7.49
CA GLN A 97 -13.84 -2.97 -8.09
C GLN A 97 -12.60 -3.43 -7.34
N LYS A 98 -11.55 -3.81 -8.09
CA LYS A 98 -10.35 -4.40 -7.50
C LYS A 98 -9.15 -3.49 -7.67
N PHE A 99 -8.30 -3.50 -6.65
CA PHE A 99 -7.02 -2.79 -6.69
C PHE A 99 -5.96 -3.67 -6.07
N GLN A 100 -4.71 -3.43 -6.45
CA GLN A 100 -3.57 -3.95 -5.71
C GLN A 100 -2.86 -2.77 -5.08
N PHE A 101 -2.46 -2.93 -3.82
CA PHE A 101 -1.68 -1.92 -3.13
C PHE A 101 -0.28 -2.46 -2.92
N VAL A 102 0.70 -1.84 -3.57
CA VAL A 102 2.09 -2.26 -3.45
C VAL A 102 2.64 -1.65 -2.17
N PHE A 103 2.81 -2.47 -1.14
CA PHE A 103 3.33 -1.98 0.13
C PHE A 103 4.84 -2.15 0.25
N ASP A 104 5.43 -2.97 -0.61
CA ASP A 104 6.87 -3.19 -0.66
C ASP A 104 7.29 -3.10 -2.13
N PRO A 105 7.64 -1.91 -2.60
CA PRO A 105 7.93 -1.72 -4.03
C PRO A 105 9.18 -2.46 -4.49
N PHE A 106 10.13 -2.69 -3.59
CA PHE A 106 11.36 -3.38 -3.95
C PHE A 106 11.09 -4.81 -4.44
N ASN A 107 10.11 -5.48 -3.80
CA ASN A 107 9.77 -6.87 -4.13
C ASN A 107 8.40 -7.01 -4.78
N ASP A 108 7.75 -5.91 -5.10
CA ASP A 108 6.40 -5.90 -5.68
C ASP A 108 5.42 -6.75 -4.86
N ARG A 109 5.48 -6.60 -3.53
CA ARG A 109 4.57 -7.31 -2.64
C ARG A 109 3.32 -6.46 -2.46
N VAL A 110 2.15 -7.11 -2.50
CA VAL A 110 0.90 -6.37 -2.59
C VAL A 110 -0.14 -6.89 -1.63
N PHE A 111 -1.08 -5.99 -1.29
CA PHE A 111 -2.37 -6.39 -0.74
C PHE A 111 -3.39 -6.37 -1.87
N TYR A 112 -4.38 -7.25 -1.76
CA TYR A 112 -5.47 -7.35 -2.73
C TYR A 112 -6.70 -6.69 -2.14
N LEU A 113 -7.18 -5.65 -2.81
CA LEU A 113 -8.29 -4.83 -2.34
C LEU A 113 -9.53 -5.09 -3.17
N ASP A 114 -10.66 -5.26 -2.48
CA ASP A 114 -11.98 -5.36 -3.10
C ASP A 114 -12.88 -4.30 -2.49
N VAL A 115 -13.60 -3.57 -3.34
CA VAL A 115 -14.66 -2.68 -2.87
C VAL A 115 -15.88 -3.55 -2.61
N LYS A 116 -16.20 -3.78 -1.35
CA LYS A 116 -17.24 -4.72 -0.98
C LYS A 116 -18.62 -4.09 -0.90
N GLU A 117 -18.68 -2.78 -0.68
CA GLU A 117 -19.97 -2.13 -0.53
C GLU A 117 -19.86 -0.64 -0.84
N LEU A 118 -20.87 -0.12 -1.52
CA LEU A 118 -21.07 1.32 -1.71
C LEU A 118 -22.23 1.70 -0.81
N ILE A 119 -22.02 2.66 0.11
CA ILE A 119 -22.99 3.05 1.12
C ILE A 119 -23.41 4.49 0.84
N PRO A 120 -24.52 4.69 0.11
CA PRO A 120 -24.97 6.05 -0.21
C PRO A 120 -25.55 6.74 1.00
N GLY A 121 -25.44 8.06 1.02
CA GLY A 121 -26.07 8.87 2.05
C GLY A 121 -25.26 9.03 3.32
N GLU A 122 -24.06 8.48 3.39
CA GLU A 122 -23.21 8.58 4.56
C GLU A 122 -21.90 9.24 4.22
N HIS A 123 -21.29 9.86 5.22
CA HIS A 123 -20.05 10.62 5.07
C HIS A 123 -19.17 10.39 6.29
N LEU A 124 -17.86 10.31 6.06
CA LEU A 124 -16.87 10.26 7.13
C LEU A 124 -15.80 11.30 6.82
N ASP A 125 -15.42 12.08 7.83
CA ASP A 125 -14.34 13.05 7.66
C ASP A 125 -12.99 12.38 7.59
N ALA A 126 -12.87 11.18 8.17
CA ALA A 126 -11.62 10.44 8.16
C ALA A 126 -11.94 8.96 7.99
N PRO A 127 -11.02 8.19 7.38
CA PRO A 127 -11.22 6.74 7.24
C PRO A 127 -11.28 6.04 8.60
N VAL A 128 -12.03 4.95 8.64
CA VAL A 128 -12.20 4.14 9.84
C VAL A 128 -11.90 2.69 9.50
N VAL A 129 -11.10 2.04 10.34
CA VAL A 129 -10.89 0.60 10.21
C VAL A 129 -12.11 -0.07 10.83
N SER A 130 -12.96 -0.66 9.99
CA SER A 130 -14.21 -1.24 10.44
C SER A 130 -14.08 -2.72 10.79
N ARG A 131 -12.99 -3.35 10.39
CA ARG A 131 -12.74 -4.76 10.71
C ARG A 131 -11.25 -5.02 10.62
N SER A 132 -10.74 -5.81 11.56
CA SER A 132 -9.32 -6.13 11.64
C SER A 132 -9.17 -7.55 12.14
N ARG A 133 -8.42 -8.37 11.42
CA ARG A 133 -8.17 -9.75 11.80
C ARG A 133 -6.75 -10.13 11.41
N GLY A 134 -6.03 -10.73 12.33
CA GLY A 134 -4.67 -11.17 12.08
C GLY A 134 -3.68 -10.02 12.01
N GLU A 135 -2.43 -10.37 11.92
CA GLU A 135 -1.35 -9.39 11.84
C GLU A 135 -0.86 -9.28 10.41
N ALA A 136 -0.52 -8.07 10.01
CA ALA A 136 0.01 -7.83 8.68
C ALA A 136 1.39 -8.46 8.56
N PRO A 137 1.79 -8.85 7.33
CA PRO A 137 3.17 -9.28 7.11
C PRO A 137 4.11 -8.11 7.34
N ARG A 138 5.40 -8.39 7.54
CA ARG A 138 6.37 -7.32 7.67
C ARG A 138 6.38 -6.52 6.37
N GLN A 139 6.44 -5.20 6.49
CA GLN A 139 6.42 -4.36 5.30
C GLN A 139 7.67 -4.55 4.46
N VAL A 140 8.83 -4.61 5.11
CA VAL A 140 10.09 -4.76 4.40
C VAL A 140 10.61 -6.17 4.69
N ASP A 141 10.97 -6.89 3.61
CA ASP A 141 11.48 -8.24 3.74
C ASP A 141 12.76 -8.24 4.56
N GLU A 142 12.91 -9.25 5.41
CA GLU A 142 14.07 -9.33 6.29
C GLU A 142 15.37 -9.44 5.51
N LEU A 143 15.35 -10.12 4.37
CA LEU A 143 16.52 -10.22 3.53
C LEU A 143 16.94 -8.85 2.99
N ASP A 144 15.97 -8.02 2.64
CA ASP A 144 16.26 -6.68 2.14
C ASP A 144 16.84 -5.79 3.23
N LEU A 145 16.33 -5.95 4.46
CA LEU A 145 16.90 -5.22 5.59
C LEU A 145 18.35 -5.62 5.82
N ASN A 146 18.62 -6.92 5.76
CA ASN A 146 19.98 -7.42 5.95
C ASN A 146 20.90 -6.96 4.83
N PHE A 147 20.39 -6.96 3.61
CA PHE A 147 21.17 -6.48 2.46
C PHE A 147 21.49 -5.00 2.62
N ALA A 148 20.51 -4.20 2.98
CA ALA A 148 20.71 -2.76 3.15
C ALA A 148 21.69 -2.49 4.30
N ALA A 149 21.56 -3.24 5.39
CA ALA A 149 22.47 -3.09 6.52
C ALA A 149 23.89 -3.48 6.13
N ALA A 150 24.04 -4.55 5.37
CA ALA A 150 25.37 -4.98 4.94
C ALA A 150 26.01 -3.97 4.00
N THR A 151 25.22 -3.41 3.09
CA THR A 151 25.70 -2.41 2.16
C THR A 151 26.11 -1.13 2.88
N THR A 152 25.30 -0.70 3.83
CA THR A 152 25.59 0.50 4.61
C THR A 152 26.68 0.24 5.65
N GLY A 153 26.57 -0.91 6.33
CA GLY A 153 27.48 -1.25 7.40
C GLY A 153 28.90 -1.47 6.94
N SER A 154 29.08 -1.98 5.72
CA SER A 154 30.42 -2.23 5.23
C SER A 154 31.21 -0.94 5.03
N ILE A 155 30.52 0.19 5.01
CA ILE A 155 31.16 1.49 4.89
C ILE A 155 31.67 1.97 6.24
N PHE A 156 30.98 1.58 7.30
CA PHE A 156 31.26 2.10 8.63
C PHE A 156 31.95 1.13 9.54
N SER A 157 31.81 -0.17 9.30
CA SER A 157 32.29 -1.10 10.30
C SER A 157 33.66 -1.58 10.01
N GLU A 158 33.88 -1.79 10.66
CA GLU A 158 34.54 -2.59 10.67
C GLU A 158 34.51 -3.34 11.65
N GLU A 159 33.77 -3.33 12.01
CA GLU A 159 33.43 -4.20 12.93
C GLU A 159 32.77 -4.87 13.38
N GLU A 160 32.83 -4.85 13.36
CA GLU A 160 32.15 -5.77 13.96
C GLU A 160 31.77 -6.67 13.99
N ASN A 161 32.37 -6.49 13.76
CA ASN A 161 31.91 -7.63 13.94
C ASN A 161 31.44 -8.41 13.93
N GLY A 162 31.89 -8.28 13.57
CA GLY A 162 31.29 -9.13 13.67
C GLY A 162 30.49 -9.74 13.50
N GLU A 163 30.80 -9.52 13.44
CA GLU A 163 30.00 -10.16 13.50
C GLU A 163 29.16 -10.54 13.09
N ILE A 164 29.51 -10.35 12.81
CA ILE A 164 28.71 -10.74 12.62
C ILE A 164 28.20 -11.38 12.29
N TYR A 165 28.81 -11.19 11.98
CA TYR A 165 28.41 -12.03 11.94
C TYR A 165 28.01 -12.79 12.15
N GLY A 166 28.57 -12.49 11.71
CA GLY A 166 28.30 -13.21 12.05
C GLY A 166 27.95 -13.85 12.17
N ASP A 167 28.50 -13.65 12.19
CA ASP A 167 28.27 -14.38 12.60
C ASP A 167 27.65 -14.89 12.67
N ASN A 168 27.92 -14.57 12.36
CA ASN A 168 27.44 -15.07 12.70
C ASN A 168 26.85 -15.35 12.57
N ASP A 169 27.17 -14.99 12.21
CA ASP A 169 26.68 -15.27 12.33
C ASP A 169 26.10 -15.34 11.95
N PHE A 170 26.33 -15.01 11.54
CA PHE A 170 25.91 -15.12 11.57
C PHE A 170 25.24 -15.36 11.59
N MET A 171 25.50 -15.11 11.47
CA MET A 171 25.12 -15.33 11.68
C MET A 171 24.59 -15.49 11.83
N SER A 172 24.92 -15.14 11.70
CA SER A 172 24.77 -15.41 11.91
C SER A 172 24.52 -15.57 11.96
#